data_b70501a4fd522f6631585489ce2e44bd
#
_entry.id   b70501a4fd522f6631585489ce2e44bd
#
_cell.length_a   1.000
_cell.length_b   1.000
_cell.length_c   1.000
_cell.angle_alpha   90.00
_cell.angle_beta   90.00
_cell.angle_gamma   90.00
#
_symmetry.space_group_name_H-M   'P 1'
#
loop_
_entity.id
_entity.type
_entity.pdbx_description
1 polymer ?
#
loop_
_entity_poly.entity_id
_entity_poly.type
_entity_poly.pdbx_seq_one_letter_code
_entity_poly.pdbx_strand_id
1 'polypeptide(L)'
;MLQSLIKLAYTYWPSLYKKRYYKTLGSLSTGNYKCEPELLFIHQVLQSDSVFIDIGTNKGIYLYQAEKVIRTGKIYGFEPNQSLVNYIQPLFPNVKLFPLAVSSQTGTSVLHIPKKGDGLQDTRASLEDMGDAVEKIEIQTITLDDWAEKEKVSKIDVVKIDVEGHEFDTIKGCKTILETIKPMFIIEIELRHAHYPIK
;
A
#
# COMPACT_ATOMS: atom_id res chain seq x y z
N MET A 1 -2.96 6.79 26.56
CA MET A 1 -4.32 7.30 26.82
C MET A 1 -5.10 7.63 25.53
N LEU A 2 -4.58 8.44 24.60
CA LEU A 2 -5.28 8.78 23.35
C LEU A 2 -5.51 7.56 22.44
N GLN A 3 -4.53 6.68 22.29
CA GLN A 3 -4.66 5.43 21.49
C GLN A 3 -5.70 4.47 22.07
N SER A 4 -5.82 4.39 23.40
CA SER A 4 -6.85 3.57 24.07
C SER A 4 -8.25 4.11 23.82
N LEU A 5 -8.43 5.43 23.81
CA LEU A 5 -9.70 6.09 23.49
C LEU A 5 -10.08 5.92 22.01
N ILE A 6 -9.09 5.96 21.12
CA ILE A 6 -9.29 5.70 19.68
C ILE A 6 -9.73 4.23 19.49
N LYS A 7 -9.08 3.29 20.16
CA LYS A 7 -9.45 1.86 20.12
C LYS A 7 -10.86 1.60 20.66
N LEU A 8 -11.25 2.30 21.73
CA LEU A 8 -12.62 2.26 22.28
C LEU A 8 -13.64 2.85 21.27
N ALA A 9 -13.33 4.01 20.66
CA ALA A 9 -14.19 4.62 19.65
C ALA A 9 -14.37 3.72 18.42
N TYR A 10 -13.34 2.94 18.06
CA TYR A 10 -13.40 1.93 17.01
C TYR A 10 -14.40 0.82 17.31
N THR A 11 -14.40 0.35 18.55
CA THR A 11 -15.27 -0.75 19.00
C THR A 11 -16.73 -0.31 19.11
N TYR A 12 -17.00 0.89 19.63
CA TYR A 12 -18.35 1.34 19.95
C TYR A 12 -18.99 2.28 18.91
N TRP A 13 -18.18 2.98 18.08
CA TRP A 13 -18.67 3.89 17.02
C TRP A 13 -17.86 3.78 15.73
N PRO A 14 -17.88 2.62 15.07
CA PRO A 14 -17.07 2.41 13.86
C PRO A 14 -17.44 3.38 12.72
N SER A 15 -18.72 3.77 12.62
CA SER A 15 -19.18 4.72 11.60
C SER A 15 -18.63 6.14 11.79
N LEU A 16 -18.53 6.61 13.04
CA LEU A 16 -17.97 7.93 13.36
C LEU A 16 -16.46 7.99 13.10
N TYR A 17 -15.79 6.92 13.48
CA TYR A 17 -14.36 6.77 13.22
C TYR A 17 -14.06 6.72 11.72
N LYS A 18 -14.80 5.90 10.98
CA LYS A 18 -14.73 5.78 9.52
C LYS A 18 -14.91 7.15 8.84
N LYS A 19 -15.94 7.91 9.25
CA LYS A 19 -16.20 9.26 8.74
C LYS A 19 -15.04 10.22 9.00
N ARG A 20 -14.44 10.18 10.20
CA ARG A 20 -13.28 11.01 10.56
C ARG A 20 -12.05 10.60 9.75
N TYR A 21 -11.79 9.31 9.59
CA TYR A 21 -10.68 8.78 8.81
C TYR A 21 -10.79 9.21 7.35
N TYR A 22 -11.94 9.01 6.70
CA TYR A 22 -12.16 9.45 5.33
C TYR A 22 -12.08 10.97 5.17
N LYS A 23 -12.47 11.75 6.16
CA LYS A 23 -12.27 13.19 6.15
C LYS A 23 -10.78 13.54 6.15
N THR A 24 -9.97 12.83 6.92
CA THR A 24 -8.50 13.00 6.95
C THR A 24 -7.88 12.61 5.60
N LEU A 25 -8.21 11.44 5.05
CA LEU A 25 -7.76 11.03 3.72
C LEU A 25 -8.20 12.02 2.63
N GLY A 26 -9.45 12.49 2.70
CA GLY A 26 -9.97 13.50 1.79
C GLY A 26 -9.19 14.82 1.86
N SER A 27 -8.81 15.28 3.05
CA SER A 27 -8.00 16.48 3.21
C SER A 27 -6.58 16.33 2.67
N LEU A 28 -5.99 15.15 2.75
CA LEU A 28 -4.71 14.85 2.13
C LEU A 28 -4.82 14.85 0.59
N SER A 29 -5.94 14.38 0.05
CA SER A 29 -6.16 14.25 -1.39
C SER A 29 -6.66 15.52 -2.10
N THR A 30 -7.22 16.48 -1.40
CA THR A 30 -7.86 17.69 -2.00
C THR A 30 -7.10 19.00 -1.77
N GLY A 31 -5.87 18.89 -1.23
CA GLY A 31 -4.86 19.90 -1.45
C GLY A 31 -5.01 21.29 -0.85
N ASN A 32 -5.05 21.42 0.46
CA ASN A 32 -4.35 22.54 1.10
C ASN A 32 -2.89 22.20 1.43
N TYR A 33 -2.51 20.97 1.19
CA TYR A 33 -1.15 20.45 1.22
C TYR A 33 -0.87 19.86 -0.15
N LYS A 34 0.32 20.02 -0.67
CA LYS A 34 0.81 19.54 -1.97
C LYS A 34 0.16 18.21 -2.34
N CYS A 35 -0.89 18.27 -3.16
CA CYS A 35 -1.55 17.07 -3.68
C CYS A 35 -0.51 16.32 -4.50
N GLU A 36 -0.25 15.06 -4.16
CA GLU A 36 0.59 14.20 -4.97
C GLU A 36 -0.03 14.10 -6.37
N PRO A 37 0.68 14.44 -7.45
CA PRO A 37 0.15 14.40 -8.82
C PRO A 37 -0.41 13.02 -9.17
N GLU A 38 0.15 11.97 -8.59
CA GLU A 38 -0.23 10.57 -8.75
C GLU A 38 -1.68 10.31 -8.31
N LEU A 39 -2.15 10.98 -7.25
CA LEU A 39 -3.53 10.86 -6.78
C LEU A 39 -4.53 11.43 -7.81
N LEU A 40 -4.17 12.49 -8.51
CA LEU A 40 -4.97 13.05 -9.59
C LEU A 40 -4.93 12.11 -10.81
N PHE A 41 -3.75 11.56 -11.10
CA PHE A 41 -3.56 10.64 -12.22
C PHE A 41 -4.40 9.37 -12.07
N ILE A 42 -4.51 8.82 -10.87
CA ILE A 42 -5.38 7.66 -10.60
C ILE A 42 -6.83 7.90 -11.03
N HIS A 43 -7.37 9.10 -10.79
CA HIS A 43 -8.72 9.43 -11.24
C HIS A 43 -8.88 9.49 -12.76
N GLN A 44 -7.80 9.73 -13.49
CA GLN A 44 -7.82 9.80 -14.95
C GLN A 44 -7.69 8.43 -15.62
N VAL A 45 -6.96 7.51 -15.01
CA VAL A 45 -6.65 6.21 -15.60
C VAL A 45 -7.57 5.09 -15.16
N LEU A 46 -8.15 5.16 -13.96
CA LEU A 46 -9.08 4.16 -13.46
C LEU A 46 -10.47 4.33 -14.08
N GLN A 47 -11.11 3.20 -14.38
CA GLN A 47 -12.49 3.09 -14.84
C GLN A 47 -13.32 2.35 -13.79
N SER A 48 -14.65 2.36 -13.96
CA SER A 48 -15.57 1.71 -13.02
C SER A 48 -15.34 0.21 -12.84
N ASP A 49 -14.85 -0.46 -13.84
CA ASP A 49 -14.57 -1.91 -13.87
C ASP A 49 -13.10 -2.26 -13.75
N SER A 50 -12.23 -1.29 -13.47
CA SER A 50 -10.80 -1.50 -13.35
C SER A 50 -10.44 -2.46 -12.23
N VAL A 51 -9.35 -3.21 -12.44
CA VAL A 51 -8.64 -3.96 -11.42
C VAL A 51 -7.39 -3.18 -11.03
N PHE A 52 -7.37 -2.69 -9.80
CA PHE A 52 -6.31 -1.86 -9.25
C PHE A 52 -5.56 -2.60 -8.15
N ILE A 53 -4.24 -2.49 -8.18
CA ILE A 53 -3.34 -3.05 -7.15
C ILE A 53 -2.53 -1.91 -6.55
N ASP A 54 -2.54 -1.81 -5.21
CA ASP A 54 -1.79 -0.85 -4.41
C ASP A 54 -0.74 -1.60 -3.58
N ILE A 55 0.54 -1.49 -3.97
CA ILE A 55 1.67 -2.13 -3.27
C ILE A 55 2.36 -1.07 -2.41
N GLY A 56 2.43 -1.33 -1.11
CA GLY A 56 2.77 -0.34 -0.10
C GLY A 56 1.55 0.51 0.27
N THR A 57 0.45 -0.18 0.62
CA THR A 57 -0.84 0.46 0.88
C THR A 57 -0.80 1.49 2.02
N ASN A 58 0.04 1.25 3.03
CA ASN A 58 0.17 2.11 4.19
C ASN A 58 -1.22 2.47 4.78
N LYS A 59 -1.56 3.75 4.91
CA LYS A 59 -2.86 4.22 5.43
C LYS A 59 -3.99 4.23 4.40
N GLY A 60 -3.77 3.74 3.19
CA GLY A 60 -4.80 3.53 2.16
C GLY A 60 -5.27 4.79 1.45
N ILE A 61 -4.40 5.78 1.24
CA ILE A 61 -4.77 6.99 0.50
C ILE A 61 -5.15 6.67 -0.95
N TYR A 62 -4.40 5.77 -1.60
CA TYR A 62 -4.67 5.32 -2.96
C TYR A 62 -5.91 4.42 -3.02
N LEU A 63 -6.13 3.56 -2.02
CA LEU A 63 -7.37 2.78 -1.91
C LEU A 63 -8.59 3.68 -1.80
N TYR A 64 -8.51 4.74 -1.00
CA TYR A 64 -9.59 5.72 -0.85
C TYR A 64 -9.92 6.42 -2.18
N GLN A 65 -8.92 6.75 -2.99
CA GLN A 65 -9.15 7.33 -4.31
C GLN A 65 -9.71 6.31 -5.29
N ALA A 66 -9.18 5.09 -5.29
CA ALA A 66 -9.67 4.01 -6.16
C ALA A 66 -11.14 3.66 -5.89
N GLU A 67 -11.57 3.57 -4.61
CA GLU A 67 -12.97 3.32 -4.24
C GLU A 67 -13.96 4.41 -4.75
N LYS A 68 -13.48 5.63 -5.03
CA LYS A 68 -14.34 6.68 -5.62
C LYS A 68 -14.64 6.43 -7.09
N VAL A 69 -13.78 5.72 -7.80
CA VAL A 69 -13.89 5.46 -9.24
C VAL A 69 -14.39 4.05 -9.51
N ILE A 70 -13.76 3.04 -8.91
CA ILE A 70 -14.06 1.63 -9.16
C ILE A 70 -15.36 1.24 -8.47
N ARG A 71 -16.34 0.71 -9.24
CA ARG A 71 -17.67 0.30 -8.76
C ARG A 71 -17.93 -1.19 -8.94
N THR A 72 -17.51 -1.75 -10.08
CA THR A 72 -17.73 -3.15 -10.47
C THR A 72 -16.43 -3.93 -10.62
N GLY A 73 -15.29 -3.23 -10.61
CA GLY A 73 -13.97 -3.81 -10.66
C GLY A 73 -13.50 -4.38 -9.32
N LYS A 74 -12.20 -4.52 -9.17
CA LYS A 74 -11.57 -5.05 -7.95
C LYS A 74 -10.43 -4.15 -7.49
N ILE A 75 -10.26 -4.07 -6.18
CA ILE A 75 -9.17 -3.33 -5.55
C ILE A 75 -8.44 -4.29 -4.60
N TYR A 76 -7.14 -4.38 -4.78
CA TYR A 76 -6.24 -5.17 -3.96
C TYR A 76 -5.19 -4.28 -3.34
N GLY A 77 -4.81 -4.54 -2.09
CA GLY A 77 -3.75 -3.83 -1.41
C GLY A 77 -2.76 -4.77 -0.75
N PHE A 78 -1.49 -4.41 -0.76
CA PHE A 78 -0.41 -5.13 -0.10
C PHE A 78 0.25 -4.22 0.93
N GLU A 79 0.26 -4.65 2.17
CA GLU A 79 0.87 -3.96 3.30
C GLU A 79 1.48 -5.00 4.24
N PRO A 80 2.82 -5.09 4.35
CA PRO A 80 3.46 -6.13 5.16
C PRO A 80 3.20 -6.01 6.66
N ASN A 81 2.90 -4.81 7.16
CA ASN A 81 2.61 -4.61 8.57
C ASN A 81 1.19 -5.12 8.92
N GLN A 82 1.11 -6.32 9.51
CA GLN A 82 -0.15 -6.94 9.90
C GLN A 82 -1.01 -6.04 10.82
N SER A 83 -0.37 -5.27 11.71
CA SER A 83 -1.09 -4.37 12.61
C SER A 83 -1.78 -3.25 11.84
N LEU A 84 -1.12 -2.74 10.79
CA LEU A 84 -1.66 -1.71 9.93
C LEU A 84 -2.79 -2.28 9.05
N VAL A 85 -2.62 -3.48 8.49
CA VAL A 85 -3.69 -4.18 7.76
C VAL A 85 -4.93 -4.34 8.63
N ASN A 86 -4.76 -4.84 9.86
CA ASN A 86 -5.88 -5.00 10.81
C ASN A 86 -6.58 -3.67 11.13
N TYR A 87 -5.83 -2.57 11.08
CA TYR A 87 -6.35 -1.24 11.33
C TYR A 87 -7.15 -0.70 10.15
N ILE A 88 -6.66 -0.85 8.92
CA ILE A 88 -7.27 -0.26 7.73
C ILE A 88 -8.33 -1.16 7.07
N GLN A 89 -8.24 -2.49 7.17
CA GLN A 89 -9.20 -3.40 6.51
C GLN A 89 -10.67 -3.10 6.82
N PRO A 90 -11.08 -2.79 8.07
CA PRO A 90 -12.48 -2.45 8.37
C PRO A 90 -12.95 -1.14 7.73
N LEU A 91 -12.01 -0.28 7.31
CA LEU A 91 -12.32 1.00 6.66
C LEU A 91 -12.58 0.80 5.16
N PHE A 92 -12.00 -0.23 4.57
CA PHE A 92 -12.09 -0.57 3.15
C PHE A 92 -12.72 -1.96 2.95
N PRO A 93 -14.04 -2.14 3.19
CA PRO A 93 -14.68 -3.45 3.14
C PRO A 93 -14.73 -4.07 1.74
N ASN A 94 -14.62 -3.25 0.69
CA ASN A 94 -14.63 -3.70 -0.71
C ASN A 94 -13.22 -3.94 -1.26
N VAL A 95 -12.18 -3.71 -0.47
CA VAL A 95 -10.77 -3.93 -0.82
C VAL A 95 -10.31 -5.22 -0.18
N LYS A 96 -9.60 -6.06 -0.94
CA LYS A 96 -8.93 -7.23 -0.37
C LYS A 96 -7.49 -6.85 -0.04
N LEU A 97 -7.18 -6.78 1.26
CA LEU A 97 -5.85 -6.48 1.76
C LEU A 97 -5.09 -7.76 2.08
N PHE A 98 -3.81 -7.76 1.75
CA PHE A 98 -2.88 -8.84 2.02
C PHE A 98 -1.76 -8.36 2.94
N PRO A 99 -1.54 -9.03 4.09
CA PRO A 99 -0.41 -8.73 4.99
C PRO A 99 0.89 -9.34 4.43
N LEU A 100 1.28 -8.92 3.25
CA LEU A 100 2.40 -9.44 2.47
C LEU A 100 3.21 -8.28 1.89
N ALA A 101 4.51 -8.45 1.82
CA ALA A 101 5.36 -7.62 0.97
C ALA A 101 5.46 -8.24 -0.43
N VAL A 102 5.34 -7.42 -1.47
CA VAL A 102 5.63 -7.86 -2.83
C VAL A 102 7.13 -7.70 -3.08
N SER A 103 7.77 -8.77 -3.56
CA SER A 103 9.22 -8.85 -3.74
C SER A 103 9.58 -9.72 -4.95
N SER A 104 10.88 -9.85 -5.23
CA SER A 104 11.43 -10.70 -6.30
C SER A 104 11.28 -12.21 -6.02
N GLN A 105 10.99 -12.60 -4.78
CA GLN A 105 10.85 -14.00 -4.36
C GLN A 105 9.76 -14.16 -3.30
N THR A 106 9.03 -15.27 -3.39
CA THR A 106 8.11 -15.73 -2.35
C THR A 106 8.89 -16.37 -1.19
N GLY A 107 8.60 -15.96 0.05
CA GLY A 107 9.30 -16.44 1.25
C GLY A 107 9.07 -15.56 2.48
N THR A 108 10.13 -15.29 3.21
CA THR A 108 10.16 -14.42 4.40
C THR A 108 11.21 -13.34 4.27
N SER A 109 10.98 -12.20 4.91
CA SER A 109 11.93 -11.10 4.98
C SER A 109 11.76 -10.35 6.30
N VAL A 110 12.56 -9.31 6.52
CA VAL A 110 12.50 -8.45 7.70
C VAL A 110 12.06 -7.06 7.28
N LEU A 111 10.97 -6.57 7.86
CA LEU A 111 10.52 -5.19 7.69
C LEU A 111 11.19 -4.31 8.76
N HIS A 112 11.82 -3.24 8.33
CA HIS A 112 12.49 -2.26 9.17
C HIS A 112 11.58 -1.04 9.36
N ILE A 113 11.17 -0.76 10.60
CA ILE A 113 10.28 0.37 10.93
C ILE A 113 11.09 1.39 11.73
N PRO A 114 11.38 2.58 11.17
CA PRO A 114 12.14 3.61 11.87
C PRO A 114 11.44 4.08 13.14
N LYS A 115 12.22 4.32 14.21
CA LYS A 115 11.74 4.95 15.43
C LYS A 115 11.96 6.45 15.36
N LYS A 116 10.94 7.22 15.73
CA LYS A 116 11.05 8.68 15.88
C LYS A 116 10.59 9.09 17.28
N GLY A 117 11.52 9.50 18.12
CA GLY A 117 11.25 9.77 19.53
C GLY A 117 10.69 8.53 20.23
N ASP A 118 9.56 8.66 20.92
CA ASP A 118 8.91 7.55 21.64
C ASP A 118 7.92 6.74 20.77
N GLY A 119 7.91 6.92 19.44
CA GLY A 119 6.96 6.28 18.52
C GLY A 119 7.61 5.67 17.28
N LEU A 120 6.87 4.74 16.64
CA LEU A 120 7.22 4.15 15.35
C LEU A 120 6.78 5.05 14.20
N GLN A 121 7.55 5.09 13.11
CA GLN A 121 7.18 5.74 11.85
C GLN A 121 6.75 4.70 10.82
N ASP A 122 5.54 4.16 10.97
CA ASP A 122 5.00 3.14 10.06
C ASP A 122 4.97 3.59 8.59
N THR A 123 4.93 4.91 8.33
CA THR A 123 4.90 5.49 6.97
C THR A 123 6.25 5.42 6.24
N ARG A 124 7.30 4.95 6.89
CA ARG A 124 8.66 4.80 6.33
C ARG A 124 9.21 3.40 6.56
N ALA A 125 8.34 2.43 6.72
CA ALA A 125 8.76 1.04 6.87
C ALA A 125 9.32 0.52 5.53
N SER A 126 10.50 -0.13 5.56
CA SER A 126 11.19 -0.64 4.39
C SER A 126 11.73 -2.04 4.61
N LEU A 127 11.95 -2.79 3.52
CA LEU A 127 12.69 -4.06 3.54
C LEU A 127 14.21 -3.85 3.49
N GLU A 128 14.65 -2.64 3.19
CA GLU A 128 16.07 -2.29 3.18
C GLU A 128 16.60 -2.07 4.60
N ASP A 129 17.88 -2.37 4.83
CA ASP A 129 18.49 -2.20 6.15
C ASP A 129 18.66 -0.70 6.48
N MET A 130 17.97 -0.26 7.53
CA MET A 130 17.95 1.15 7.96
C MET A 130 18.82 1.39 9.20
N GLY A 131 19.66 0.42 9.60
CA GLY A 131 20.56 0.52 10.76
C GLY A 131 19.89 0.18 12.10
N ASP A 132 20.47 0.64 13.21
CA ASP A 132 20.14 0.15 14.58
C ASP A 132 18.92 0.82 15.24
N ALA A 133 18.48 2.00 14.77
CA ALA A 133 17.37 2.74 15.38
C ALA A 133 16.02 2.38 14.79
N VAL A 134 15.74 1.07 14.60
CA VAL A 134 14.52 0.56 13.97
C VAL A 134 13.92 -0.59 14.78
N GLU A 135 12.61 -0.78 14.64
CA GLU A 135 11.95 -2.03 15.00
C GLU A 135 12.04 -2.97 13.81
N LYS A 136 12.37 -4.24 14.05
CA LYS A 136 12.49 -5.27 13.01
C LYS A 136 11.37 -6.28 13.22
N ILE A 137 10.55 -6.50 12.19
CA ILE A 137 9.46 -7.48 12.21
C ILE A 137 9.65 -8.48 11.06
N GLU A 138 9.54 -9.78 11.38
CA GLU A 138 9.49 -10.80 10.34
C GLU A 138 8.16 -10.72 9.59
N ILE A 139 8.22 -10.75 8.26
CA ILE A 139 7.08 -10.66 7.37
C ILE A 139 7.14 -11.72 6.28
N GLN A 140 5.98 -12.00 5.66
CA GLN A 140 5.90 -12.86 4.49
C GLN A 140 6.08 -12.02 3.22
N THR A 141 6.83 -12.56 2.25
CA THR A 141 6.96 -12.01 0.91
C THR A 141 6.27 -12.88 -0.13
N ILE A 142 5.86 -12.27 -1.23
CA ILE A 142 5.28 -12.97 -2.39
C ILE A 142 5.70 -12.25 -3.67
N THR A 143 5.88 -12.98 -4.78
CA THR A 143 5.94 -12.34 -6.08
C THR A 143 4.52 -11.95 -6.53
N LEU A 144 4.37 -10.86 -7.28
CA LEU A 144 3.05 -10.49 -7.79
C LEU A 144 2.53 -11.54 -8.78
N ASP A 145 3.44 -12.22 -9.48
CA ASP A 145 3.12 -13.33 -10.39
C ASP A 145 2.50 -14.51 -9.62
N ASP A 146 3.16 -14.99 -8.53
CA ASP A 146 2.63 -16.09 -7.70
C ASP A 146 1.29 -15.74 -7.05
N TRP A 147 1.16 -14.48 -6.61
CA TRP A 147 -0.10 -14.00 -6.04
C TRP A 147 -1.22 -13.99 -7.08
N ALA A 148 -0.96 -13.49 -8.29
CA ALA A 148 -1.96 -13.43 -9.35
C ALA A 148 -2.41 -14.83 -9.78
N GLU A 149 -1.50 -15.80 -9.85
CA GLU A 149 -1.81 -17.20 -10.10
C GLU A 149 -2.67 -17.80 -8.98
N LYS A 150 -2.26 -17.64 -7.73
CA LYS A 150 -2.98 -18.14 -6.54
C LYS A 150 -4.39 -17.57 -6.43
N GLU A 151 -4.56 -16.28 -6.66
CA GLU A 151 -5.84 -15.56 -6.58
C GLU A 151 -6.66 -15.64 -7.88
N LYS A 152 -6.10 -16.28 -8.93
CA LYS A 152 -6.68 -16.42 -10.27
C LYS A 152 -7.04 -15.05 -10.88
N VAL A 153 -6.14 -14.10 -10.75
CA VAL A 153 -6.28 -12.75 -11.30
C VAL A 153 -5.70 -12.72 -12.71
N SER A 154 -6.55 -12.56 -13.71
CA SER A 154 -6.17 -12.54 -15.13
C SER A 154 -6.26 -11.16 -15.79
N LYS A 155 -6.82 -10.17 -15.09
CA LYS A 155 -6.90 -8.77 -15.51
C LYS A 155 -6.32 -7.89 -14.43
N ILE A 156 -5.42 -6.99 -14.79
CA ILE A 156 -4.89 -5.93 -13.94
C ILE A 156 -4.76 -4.70 -14.84
N ASP A 157 -5.38 -3.60 -14.47
CA ASP A 157 -5.34 -2.38 -15.27
C ASP A 157 -4.25 -1.42 -14.78
N VAL A 158 -4.13 -1.27 -13.46
CA VAL A 158 -3.15 -0.36 -12.86
C VAL A 158 -2.52 -1.01 -11.63
N VAL A 159 -1.20 -0.89 -11.51
CA VAL A 159 -0.41 -1.26 -10.33
C VAL A 159 0.31 -0.02 -9.83
N LYS A 160 0.10 0.37 -8.57
CA LYS A 160 0.90 1.39 -7.88
C LYS A 160 1.94 0.69 -7.00
N ILE A 161 3.17 1.18 -7.03
CA ILE A 161 4.29 0.69 -6.21
C ILE A 161 4.90 1.87 -5.46
N ASP A 162 4.92 1.76 -4.13
CA ASP A 162 5.56 2.71 -3.22
C ASP A 162 5.98 1.92 -1.97
N VAL A 163 7.20 1.44 -1.98
CA VAL A 163 7.72 0.45 -1.01
C VAL A 163 9.06 0.86 -0.38
N GLU A 164 9.32 2.17 -0.40
CA GLU A 164 10.42 2.83 0.33
C GLU A 164 11.79 2.17 0.06
N GLY A 165 12.14 2.03 -1.23
CA GLY A 165 13.44 1.54 -1.71
C GLY A 165 13.47 0.11 -2.24
N HIS A 166 12.34 -0.62 -2.16
CA HIS A 166 12.22 -2.01 -2.63
C HIS A 166 11.52 -2.16 -3.99
N GLU A 167 11.35 -1.05 -4.74
CA GLU A 167 10.59 -0.99 -6.00
C GLU A 167 11.17 -1.92 -7.06
N PHE A 168 12.51 -1.99 -7.16
CA PHE A 168 13.17 -2.80 -8.17
C PHE A 168 12.96 -4.30 -7.97
N ASP A 169 13.02 -4.77 -6.72
CA ASP A 169 12.73 -6.18 -6.40
C ASP A 169 11.24 -6.51 -6.54
N THR A 170 10.37 -5.56 -6.24
CA THR A 170 8.93 -5.67 -6.53
C THR A 170 8.69 -5.86 -8.02
N ILE A 171 9.33 -5.07 -8.90
CA ILE A 171 9.20 -5.19 -10.36
C ILE A 171 9.74 -6.54 -10.87
N LYS A 172 10.85 -7.04 -10.32
CA LYS A 172 11.38 -8.37 -10.68
C LYS A 172 10.36 -9.49 -10.40
N GLY A 173 9.52 -9.33 -9.37
CA GLY A 173 8.45 -10.25 -9.03
C GLY A 173 7.19 -10.14 -9.91
N CYS A 174 7.20 -9.26 -10.93
CA CYS A 174 6.07 -9.00 -11.83
C CYS A 174 6.34 -9.47 -13.26
N LYS A 175 7.30 -10.36 -13.49
CA LYS A 175 7.80 -10.69 -14.84
C LYS A 175 6.68 -11.18 -15.76
N THR A 176 5.90 -12.16 -15.34
CA THR A 176 4.81 -12.74 -16.14
C THR A 176 3.72 -11.70 -16.39
N ILE A 177 3.37 -10.91 -15.37
CA ILE A 177 2.39 -9.83 -15.48
C ILE A 177 2.84 -8.78 -16.49
N LEU A 178 4.12 -8.38 -16.48
CA LEU A 178 4.69 -7.42 -17.42
C LEU A 178 4.65 -7.95 -18.88
N GLU A 179 4.88 -9.24 -19.07
CA GLU A 179 4.91 -9.86 -20.39
C GLU A 179 3.50 -10.13 -20.96
N THR A 180 2.55 -10.53 -20.11
CA THR A 180 1.25 -11.07 -20.53
C THR A 180 0.08 -10.10 -20.33
N ILE A 181 -0.05 -9.52 -19.13
CA ILE A 181 -1.17 -8.63 -18.77
C ILE A 181 -0.88 -7.19 -19.17
N LYS A 182 0.37 -6.73 -18.97
CA LYS A 182 0.87 -5.40 -19.33
C LYS A 182 0.06 -4.25 -18.72
N PRO A 183 -0.14 -4.24 -17.40
CA PRO A 183 -0.85 -3.15 -16.74
C PRO A 183 -0.07 -1.84 -16.82
N MET A 184 -0.73 -0.73 -16.54
CA MET A 184 -0.05 0.53 -16.25
C MET A 184 0.60 0.46 -14.88
N PHE A 185 1.86 0.90 -14.78
CA PHE A 185 2.57 1.02 -13.51
C PHE A 185 2.71 2.50 -13.12
N ILE A 186 2.42 2.79 -11.86
CA ILE A 186 2.73 4.05 -11.18
C ILE A 186 3.74 3.70 -10.11
N ILE A 187 4.97 4.20 -10.23
CA ILE A 187 6.07 3.81 -9.34
C ILE A 187 6.62 5.08 -8.70
N GLU A 188 6.61 5.12 -7.37
CA GLU A 188 7.28 6.16 -6.61
C GLU A 188 8.72 5.71 -6.31
N ILE A 189 9.71 6.45 -6.79
CA ILE A 189 11.12 6.16 -6.54
C ILE A 189 11.74 7.37 -5.86
N GLU A 190 12.12 7.21 -4.59
CA GLU A 190 12.82 8.26 -3.86
C GLU A 190 14.32 8.04 -3.85
N LEU A 191 15.08 9.06 -4.26
CA LEU A 191 16.56 9.02 -4.31
C LEU A 191 17.19 8.64 -2.96
N ARG A 192 16.57 9.02 -1.85
CA ARG A 192 17.07 8.71 -0.49
C ARG A 192 17.06 7.21 -0.15
N HIS A 193 16.24 6.43 -0.86
CA HIS A 193 16.09 4.98 -0.65
C HIS A 193 16.67 4.16 -1.82
N ALA A 194 17.02 4.80 -2.93
CA ALA A 194 17.54 4.10 -4.09
C ALA A 194 19.00 3.69 -3.86
N HIS A 195 19.23 2.40 -3.70
CA HIS A 195 20.57 1.80 -3.66
C HIS A 195 21.13 1.48 -5.06
N TYR A 196 20.42 1.91 -6.11
CA TYR A 196 20.77 1.73 -7.52
C TYR A 196 20.82 3.09 -8.24
N PRO A 197 21.67 3.23 -9.27
CA PRO A 197 21.79 4.50 -9.99
C PRO A 197 20.50 4.82 -10.76
N ILE A 198 19.80 5.87 -10.35
CA ILE A 198 18.72 6.47 -11.13
C ILE A 198 19.39 7.43 -12.14
N LYS A 199 19.29 7.11 -13.43
CA LYS A 199 19.79 7.95 -14.52
C LYS A 199 18.67 8.76 -15.13
#